data_4b3867d5b47691d2d7de9a90c5d69c48
#
_entry.id   4b3867d5b47691d2d7de9a90c5d69c48
#
_cell.length_a   1.000
_cell.length_b   1.000
_cell.length_c   1.000
_cell.angle_alpha   90.00
_cell.angle_beta   90.00
_cell.angle_gamma   90.00
#
_symmetry.space_group_name_H-M   'P 1'
#
loop_
_entity.id
_entity.type
_entity.pdbx_description
1 polymer ?
#
loop_
_entity_poly.entity_id
_entity_poly.type
_entity_poly.pdbx_seq_one_letter_code
_entity_poly.pdbx_strand_id
1 'polypeptide(L)'
;RRGEPLAISIKVESLFADPRVFYPDYKPGKGDERQWGNPDRKAAGEVAAKLAPILEQTKGQVLDKLLRKKTFVYLERHLPPLKVAAIRALELDGIEFQPESRRFYPRGSLAAQILGFTNIDGLGQLGIEQTYDKQLAGVKGELIAPRDAHGKLLILQENYSQIPVNGASLQLSIDASIQHIVE
;
A
#
# COMPACT_ATOMS: atom_id res chain seq x y z
N ARG A 1 3.73 -29.50 -8.11
CA ARG A 1 3.47 -30.56 -9.12
C ARG A 1 2.01 -30.69 -9.50
N ARG A 2 1.06 -30.51 -8.57
CA ARG A 2 -0.39 -30.65 -8.78
C ARG A 2 -1.11 -29.31 -9.01
N GLY A 3 -0.39 -28.22 -9.28
CA GLY A 3 -0.96 -26.88 -9.43
C GLY A 3 -1.39 -26.21 -8.13
N GLU A 4 -1.00 -26.76 -6.98
CA GLU A 4 -1.29 -26.15 -5.68
C GLU A 4 -0.46 -24.88 -5.49
N PRO A 5 -1.09 -23.75 -5.10
CA PRO A 5 -0.37 -22.50 -4.94
C PRO A 5 0.52 -22.54 -3.69
N LEU A 6 1.80 -22.24 -3.86
CA LEU A 6 2.76 -22.06 -2.78
C LEU A 6 2.95 -20.57 -2.43
N ALA A 7 2.80 -19.70 -3.42
CA ALA A 7 2.84 -18.26 -3.26
C ALA A 7 1.88 -17.60 -4.26
N ILE A 8 1.05 -16.67 -3.81
CA ILE A 8 0.11 -15.92 -4.63
C ILE A 8 0.20 -14.44 -4.32
N SER A 9 -0.10 -13.60 -5.31
CA SER A 9 -0.25 -12.17 -5.10
C SER A 9 -1.72 -11.84 -4.85
N ILE A 10 -2.01 -11.19 -3.73
CA ILE A 10 -3.36 -10.74 -3.36
C ILE A 10 -3.43 -9.22 -3.42
N LYS A 11 -4.57 -8.69 -3.84
CA LYS A 11 -4.84 -7.25 -3.81
C LYS A 11 -5.11 -6.83 -2.37
N VAL A 12 -4.43 -5.77 -1.94
CA VAL A 12 -4.60 -5.14 -0.62
C VAL A 12 -4.67 -3.63 -0.80
N GLU A 13 -5.10 -2.92 0.23
CA GLU A 13 -5.13 -1.47 0.21
C GLU A 13 -4.20 -0.91 1.29
N SER A 14 -3.50 0.14 0.95
CA SER A 14 -2.66 0.91 1.86
C SER A 14 -3.29 2.28 2.09
N LEU A 15 -3.31 2.72 3.35
CA LEU A 15 -3.83 4.01 3.75
C LEU A 15 -2.74 5.06 3.66
N PHE A 16 -3.03 6.17 2.99
CA PHE A 16 -2.15 7.32 2.98
C PHE A 16 -2.90 8.61 3.27
N ALA A 17 -2.17 9.60 3.72
CA ALA A 17 -2.66 10.95 3.90
C ALA A 17 -2.03 11.89 2.88
N ASP A 18 -2.79 12.90 2.49
CA ASP A 18 -2.30 14.13 1.86
C ASP A 18 -2.22 15.24 2.92
N PRO A 19 -1.04 15.45 3.54
CA PRO A 19 -0.90 16.44 4.60
C PRO A 19 -1.25 17.88 4.19
N ARG A 20 -1.25 18.20 2.89
CA ARG A 20 -1.58 19.55 2.42
C ARG A 20 -2.96 20.02 2.87
N VAL A 21 -3.91 19.10 3.03
CA VAL A 21 -5.26 19.39 3.54
C VAL A 21 -5.25 20.04 4.92
N PHE A 22 -4.22 19.73 5.73
CA PHE A 22 -4.05 20.29 7.08
C PHE A 22 -3.19 21.56 7.12
N TYR A 23 -2.86 22.13 5.95
CA TYR A 23 -2.11 23.37 5.82
C TYR A 23 -2.88 24.36 4.94
N PRO A 24 -3.81 25.15 5.51
CA PRO A 24 -4.71 26.04 4.74
C PRO A 24 -3.94 27.06 3.90
N ASP A 25 -2.77 27.48 4.36
CA ASP A 25 -1.90 28.45 3.65
C ASP A 25 -0.88 27.76 2.71
N TYR A 26 -1.05 26.47 2.41
CA TYR A 26 -0.14 25.74 1.53
C TYR A 26 -0.13 26.34 0.12
N LYS A 27 1.06 26.65 -0.38
CA LYS A 27 1.27 27.10 -1.76
C LYS A 27 2.12 26.06 -2.51
N PRO A 28 1.62 25.57 -3.65
CA PRO A 28 2.38 24.62 -4.46
C PRO A 28 3.64 25.27 -5.04
N GLY A 29 4.73 24.50 -5.17
CA GLY A 29 5.99 24.90 -5.77
C GLY A 29 6.81 23.66 -6.10
N LYS A 30 7.90 23.81 -6.81
CA LYS A 30 8.85 22.72 -7.10
C LYS A 30 9.90 22.64 -5.99
N GLY A 31 10.11 21.43 -5.43
CA GLY A 31 11.13 21.22 -4.40
C GLY A 31 10.95 22.13 -3.18
N ASP A 32 11.97 22.92 -2.85
CA ASP A 32 12.01 23.81 -1.68
C ASP A 32 11.18 25.09 -1.84
N GLU A 33 10.67 25.38 -3.03
CA GLU A 33 9.78 26.52 -3.28
C GLU A 33 8.38 26.35 -2.65
N ARG A 34 8.05 25.15 -2.16
CA ARG A 34 6.78 24.87 -1.48
C ARG A 34 6.68 25.60 -0.16
N GLN A 35 5.61 26.37 0.00
CA GLN A 35 5.34 27.08 1.26
C GLN A 35 4.24 26.34 2.03
N TRP A 36 4.56 25.87 3.22
CA TRP A 36 3.65 25.03 4.02
C TRP A 36 2.78 25.80 5.00
N GLY A 37 3.07 27.05 5.30
CA GLY A 37 2.28 27.81 6.28
C GLY A 37 2.22 27.15 7.67
N ASN A 38 1.20 27.55 8.45
CA ASN A 38 0.92 26.96 9.76
C ASN A 38 -0.08 25.79 9.62
N PRO A 39 0.15 24.66 10.32
CA PRO A 39 -0.78 23.54 10.27
C PRO A 39 -2.04 23.80 11.09
N ASP A 40 -3.18 23.37 10.57
CA ASP A 40 -4.41 23.24 11.37
C ASP A 40 -4.31 21.97 12.25
N ARG A 41 -3.72 22.17 13.44
CA ARG A 41 -3.55 21.09 14.42
C ARG A 41 -4.87 20.57 14.97
N LYS A 42 -5.94 21.37 14.94
CA LYS A 42 -7.25 20.98 15.44
C LYS A 42 -7.88 20.00 14.46
N ALA A 43 -7.97 20.35 13.18
CA ALA A 43 -8.50 19.45 12.15
C ALA A 43 -7.69 18.15 12.06
N ALA A 44 -6.36 18.22 12.02
CA ALA A 44 -5.50 17.04 12.03
C ALA A 44 -5.68 16.20 13.30
N GLY A 45 -5.89 16.84 14.46
CA GLY A 45 -6.13 16.18 15.75
C GLY A 45 -7.47 15.43 15.83
N GLU A 46 -8.51 15.93 15.17
CA GLU A 46 -9.81 15.27 15.04
C GLU A 46 -9.71 14.03 14.15
N VAL A 47 -9.05 14.14 13.00
CA VAL A 47 -8.78 13.01 12.10
C VAL A 47 -7.93 11.96 12.81
N ALA A 48 -6.85 12.37 13.48
CA ALA A 48 -5.98 11.46 14.23
C ALA A 48 -6.74 10.72 15.35
N ALA A 49 -7.68 11.39 16.05
CA ALA A 49 -8.48 10.76 17.09
C ALA A 49 -9.43 9.67 16.56
N LYS A 50 -9.95 9.86 15.33
CA LYS A 50 -10.81 8.86 14.67
C LYS A 50 -10.01 7.67 14.13
N LEU A 51 -8.84 7.92 13.57
CA LEU A 51 -7.99 6.89 12.95
C LEU A 51 -7.21 6.05 13.97
N ALA A 52 -6.75 6.66 15.05
CA ALA A 52 -5.89 6.01 16.04
C ALA A 52 -6.41 4.65 16.55
N PRO A 53 -7.69 4.52 16.98
CA PRO A 53 -8.22 3.25 17.46
C PRO A 53 -8.31 2.18 16.36
N ILE A 54 -8.60 2.56 15.12
CA ILE A 54 -8.72 1.62 14.00
C ILE A 54 -7.34 1.11 13.56
N LEU A 55 -6.34 2.01 13.56
CA LEU A 55 -4.96 1.69 13.19
C LEU A 55 -4.16 1.08 14.36
N GLU A 56 -4.74 1.00 15.56
CA GLU A 56 -4.04 0.51 16.77
C GLU A 56 -2.74 1.31 17.03
N GLN A 57 -2.76 2.61 16.69
CA GLN A 57 -1.67 3.55 16.90
C GLN A 57 -2.09 4.60 17.92
N THR A 58 -1.11 5.27 18.54
CA THR A 58 -1.42 6.40 19.40
C THR A 58 -1.86 7.62 18.56
N LYS A 59 -2.74 8.46 19.14
CA LYS A 59 -3.16 9.71 18.49
C LYS A 59 -1.97 10.58 18.08
N GLY A 60 -0.91 10.62 18.91
CA GLY A 60 0.32 11.36 18.63
C GLY A 60 1.04 10.84 17.37
N GLN A 61 1.20 9.53 17.25
CA GLN A 61 1.85 8.92 16.09
C GLN A 61 1.10 9.22 14.78
N VAL A 62 -0.22 9.14 14.80
CA VAL A 62 -1.03 9.48 13.62
C VAL A 62 -0.94 10.97 13.33
N LEU A 63 -1.07 11.83 14.34
CA LEU A 63 -0.96 13.29 14.20
C LEU A 63 0.39 13.71 13.62
N ASP A 64 1.49 13.14 14.09
CA ASP A 64 2.84 13.43 13.57
C ASP A 64 2.98 13.06 12.09
N LYS A 65 2.31 11.98 11.65
CA LYS A 65 2.27 11.60 10.23
C LYS A 65 1.45 12.59 9.40
N LEU A 66 0.28 13.02 9.90
CA LEU A 66 -0.61 13.98 9.23
C LEU A 66 0.02 15.37 9.09
N LEU A 67 0.87 15.76 10.02
CA LEU A 67 1.54 17.08 10.02
C LEU A 67 2.92 17.07 9.35
N ARG A 68 3.31 16.01 8.68
CA ARG A 68 4.55 15.99 7.91
C ARG A 68 4.44 16.92 6.70
N LYS A 69 5.47 17.73 6.47
CA LYS A 69 5.57 18.59 5.28
C LYS A 69 5.90 17.78 4.02
N LYS A 70 4.97 16.91 3.63
CA LYS A 70 5.03 16.05 2.45
C LYS A 70 3.66 16.02 1.77
N THR A 71 3.65 15.78 0.48
CA THR A 71 2.40 15.68 -0.30
C THR A 71 1.76 14.30 -0.23
N PHE A 72 2.46 13.34 0.36
CA PHE A 72 2.05 11.95 0.49
C PHE A 72 2.74 11.30 1.68
N VAL A 73 1.97 10.69 2.57
CA VAL A 73 2.49 9.98 3.75
C VAL A 73 1.68 8.72 4.00
N TYR A 74 2.31 7.55 3.95
CA TYR A 74 1.66 6.32 4.38
C TYR A 74 1.35 6.38 5.88
N LEU A 75 0.09 6.13 6.24
CA LEU A 75 -0.36 5.95 7.63
C LEU A 75 -0.19 4.49 8.03
N GLU A 76 -0.68 3.57 7.20
CA GLU A 76 -0.50 2.12 7.37
C GLU A 76 -0.57 1.44 5.99
N ARG A 77 0.29 0.45 5.76
CA ARG A 77 0.31 -0.32 4.52
C ARG A 77 -0.33 -1.69 4.72
N HIS A 78 -0.88 -2.23 3.63
CA HIS A 78 -1.47 -3.57 3.57
C HIS A 78 -2.57 -3.80 4.64
N LEU A 79 -3.54 -2.88 4.71
CA LEU A 79 -4.62 -2.97 5.69
C LEU A 79 -5.51 -4.20 5.45
N PRO A 80 -6.02 -4.79 6.55
CA PRO A 80 -7.11 -5.76 6.47
C PRO A 80 -8.39 -5.12 5.92
N PRO A 81 -9.21 -5.86 5.15
CA PRO A 81 -10.44 -5.33 4.54
C PRO A 81 -11.42 -4.70 5.54
N LEU A 82 -11.49 -5.23 6.76
CA LEU A 82 -12.35 -4.68 7.83
C LEU A 82 -11.92 -3.28 8.26
N LYS A 83 -10.59 -3.04 8.42
CA LYS A 83 -10.07 -1.71 8.73
C LYS A 83 -10.31 -0.74 7.57
N VAL A 84 -10.16 -1.19 6.32
CA VAL A 84 -10.45 -0.40 5.13
C VAL A 84 -11.90 0.08 5.11
N ALA A 85 -12.86 -0.84 5.33
CA ALA A 85 -14.28 -0.53 5.35
C ALA A 85 -14.63 0.47 6.48
N ALA A 86 -14.07 0.27 7.67
CA ALA A 86 -14.28 1.15 8.81
C ALA A 86 -13.77 2.57 8.57
N ILE A 87 -12.58 2.71 7.95
CA ILE A 87 -11.99 4.02 7.66
C ILE A 87 -12.74 4.71 6.52
N ARG A 88 -13.17 3.99 5.48
CA ARG A 88 -13.97 4.57 4.39
C ARG A 88 -15.28 5.17 4.88
N ALA A 89 -15.94 4.53 5.83
CA ALA A 89 -17.19 5.01 6.42
C ALA A 89 -17.03 6.34 7.18
N LEU A 90 -15.80 6.74 7.53
CA LEU A 90 -15.53 8.01 8.21
C LEU A 90 -15.47 9.21 7.26
N GLU A 91 -15.35 9.00 5.95
CA GLU A 91 -15.28 10.03 4.89
C GLU A 91 -14.34 11.19 5.24
N LEU A 92 -13.11 10.86 5.64
CA LEU A 92 -12.13 11.84 6.13
C LEU A 92 -11.41 12.53 4.97
N ASP A 93 -11.40 13.86 4.97
CA ASP A 93 -10.66 14.64 3.99
C ASP A 93 -9.13 14.42 4.11
N GLY A 94 -8.49 14.32 2.95
CA GLY A 94 -7.03 14.10 2.87
C GLY A 94 -6.58 12.69 3.27
N ILE A 95 -7.51 11.76 3.46
CA ILE A 95 -7.23 10.35 3.75
C ILE A 95 -7.73 9.52 2.57
N GLU A 96 -6.81 8.82 1.92
CA GLU A 96 -7.10 8.05 0.71
C GLU A 96 -6.49 6.67 0.76
N PHE A 97 -6.95 5.79 -0.14
CA PHE A 97 -6.46 4.42 -0.25
C PHE A 97 -5.73 4.23 -1.56
N GLN A 98 -4.59 3.56 -1.48
CA GLN A 98 -3.83 3.14 -2.64
C GLN A 98 -3.91 1.61 -2.77
N PRO A 99 -4.36 1.07 -3.92
CA PRO A 99 -4.30 -0.35 -4.17
C PRO A 99 -2.84 -0.79 -4.30
N GLU A 100 -2.49 -1.85 -3.59
CA GLU A 100 -1.18 -2.48 -3.64
C GLU A 100 -1.32 -3.99 -3.83
N SER A 101 -0.21 -4.66 -4.09
CA SER A 101 -0.13 -6.13 -4.14
C SER A 101 0.69 -6.61 -2.97
N ARG A 102 0.21 -7.66 -2.30
CA ARG A 102 0.93 -8.34 -1.24
C ARG A 102 1.15 -9.81 -1.61
N ARG A 103 2.36 -10.30 -1.41
CA ARG A 103 2.66 -11.71 -1.56
C ARG A 103 2.13 -12.48 -0.35
N PHE A 104 1.39 -13.55 -0.62
CA PHE A 104 0.78 -14.42 0.38
C PHE A 104 1.21 -15.86 0.14
N TYR A 105 1.55 -16.57 1.20
CA TYR A 105 2.04 -17.96 1.18
C TYR A 105 1.01 -18.86 1.86
N PRO A 106 0.09 -19.49 1.09
CA PRO A 106 -1.03 -20.25 1.64
C PRO A 106 -0.62 -21.45 2.51
N ARG A 107 0.57 -21.99 2.25
CA ARG A 107 1.14 -23.14 2.97
C ARG A 107 2.09 -22.77 4.11
N GLY A 108 2.11 -21.49 4.51
CA GLY A 108 2.96 -21.00 5.60
C GLY A 108 4.45 -21.22 5.33
N SER A 109 5.11 -22.00 6.18
CA SER A 109 6.56 -22.25 6.12
C SER A 109 6.97 -23.32 5.10
N LEU A 110 6.02 -24.03 4.49
CA LEU A 110 6.33 -25.11 3.55
C LEU A 110 7.21 -24.61 2.40
N ALA A 111 8.36 -25.24 2.24
CA ALA A 111 9.40 -24.87 1.26
C ALA A 111 9.89 -23.42 1.37
N ALA A 112 9.77 -22.78 2.54
CA ALA A 112 10.12 -21.37 2.73
C ALA A 112 11.58 -21.07 2.37
N GLN A 113 12.51 -21.99 2.64
CA GLN A 113 13.93 -21.83 2.30
C GLN A 113 14.18 -21.79 0.78
N ILE A 114 13.33 -22.49 0.01
CA ILE A 114 13.41 -22.54 -1.46
C ILE A 114 12.66 -21.36 -2.06
N LEU A 115 11.43 -21.12 -1.60
CA LEU A 115 10.58 -20.03 -2.10
C LEU A 115 11.19 -18.66 -1.79
N GLY A 116 11.69 -18.48 -0.58
CA GLY A 116 12.09 -17.17 -0.08
C GLY A 116 10.89 -16.32 0.28
N PHE A 117 11.09 -15.01 0.28
CA PHE A 117 10.05 -14.02 0.60
C PHE A 117 10.28 -12.70 -0.13
N THR A 118 9.24 -11.87 -0.16
CA THR A 118 9.30 -10.50 -0.67
C THR A 118 9.27 -9.48 0.46
N ASN A 119 9.83 -8.30 0.23
CA ASN A 119 9.66 -7.17 1.14
C ASN A 119 8.26 -6.55 0.99
N ILE A 120 7.99 -5.48 1.76
CA ILE A 120 6.70 -4.77 1.72
C ILE A 120 6.39 -4.14 0.36
N ASP A 121 7.39 -3.86 -0.46
CA ASP A 121 7.25 -3.29 -1.80
C ASP A 121 7.03 -4.36 -2.87
N GLY A 122 6.99 -5.64 -2.46
CA GLY A 122 6.81 -6.79 -3.33
C GLY A 122 8.09 -7.26 -4.03
N LEU A 123 9.26 -6.73 -3.65
CA LEU A 123 10.55 -7.12 -4.23
C LEU A 123 11.07 -8.40 -3.55
N GLY A 124 11.47 -9.39 -4.34
CA GLY A 124 12.03 -10.65 -3.86
C GLY A 124 13.34 -10.44 -3.09
N GLN A 125 13.44 -11.01 -1.89
CA GLN A 125 14.60 -10.86 -1.01
C GLN A 125 15.48 -12.11 -0.95
N LEU A 126 14.88 -13.28 -1.09
CA LEU A 126 15.57 -14.58 -1.04
C LEU A 126 14.90 -15.59 -1.98
N GLY A 127 15.61 -16.70 -2.24
CA GLY A 127 15.11 -17.88 -2.92
C GLY A 127 14.59 -17.62 -4.34
N ILE A 128 13.52 -18.33 -4.68
CA ILE A 128 12.84 -18.21 -5.98
C ILE A 128 12.25 -16.80 -6.18
N GLU A 129 11.69 -16.20 -5.13
CA GLU A 129 11.16 -14.85 -5.20
C GLU A 129 12.21 -13.82 -5.64
N GLN A 130 13.46 -13.97 -5.16
CA GLN A 130 14.57 -13.10 -5.57
C GLN A 130 15.08 -13.45 -6.97
N THR A 131 15.28 -14.75 -7.24
CA THR A 131 15.86 -15.19 -8.51
C THR A 131 15.00 -14.85 -9.70
N TYR A 132 13.68 -14.93 -9.56
CA TYR A 132 12.70 -14.68 -10.59
C TYR A 132 11.89 -13.39 -10.36
N ASP A 133 12.40 -12.45 -9.56
CA ASP A 133 11.71 -11.22 -9.20
C ASP A 133 11.21 -10.44 -10.44
N LYS A 134 12.06 -10.28 -11.46
CA LYS A 134 11.70 -9.56 -12.70
C LYS A 134 10.52 -10.19 -13.45
N GLN A 135 10.42 -11.53 -13.42
CA GLN A 135 9.34 -12.25 -14.08
C GLN A 135 8.06 -12.25 -13.24
N LEU A 136 8.20 -12.33 -11.91
CA LEU A 136 7.09 -12.41 -10.97
C LEU A 136 6.44 -11.05 -10.67
N ALA A 137 7.24 -9.98 -10.67
CA ALA A 137 6.77 -8.65 -10.28
C ALA A 137 5.73 -8.03 -11.25
N GLY A 138 5.78 -8.39 -12.54
CA GLY A 138 4.95 -7.74 -13.55
C GLY A 138 5.33 -6.27 -13.78
N VAL A 139 4.40 -5.51 -14.33
CA VAL A 139 4.56 -4.08 -14.61
C VAL A 139 3.50 -3.31 -13.84
N LYS A 140 3.93 -2.36 -13.00
CA LYS A 140 3.01 -1.50 -12.25
C LYS A 140 2.27 -0.57 -13.20
N GLY A 141 0.96 -0.46 -13.04
CA GLY A 141 0.16 0.52 -13.74
C GLY A 141 0.40 1.92 -13.19
N GLU A 142 0.29 2.93 -14.04
CA GLU A 142 0.36 4.33 -13.68
C GLU A 142 -0.94 5.01 -14.11
N LEU A 143 -1.72 5.48 -13.13
CA LEU A 143 -3.00 6.14 -13.35
C LEU A 143 -2.81 7.65 -13.39
N ILE A 144 -3.27 8.29 -14.47
CA ILE A 144 -3.37 9.74 -14.55
C ILE A 144 -4.81 10.12 -14.20
N ALA A 145 -5.03 10.70 -13.03
CA ALA A 145 -6.31 11.24 -12.63
C ALA A 145 -6.18 12.72 -12.26
N PRO A 146 -7.05 13.60 -12.83
CA PRO A 146 -7.13 14.99 -12.40
C PRO A 146 -7.60 15.05 -10.94
N ARG A 147 -7.20 16.10 -10.24
CA ARG A 147 -7.68 16.38 -8.90
C ARG A 147 -8.67 17.52 -8.94
N ASP A 148 -9.69 17.47 -8.09
CA ASP A 148 -10.60 18.60 -7.89
C ASP A 148 -9.91 19.75 -7.12
N ALA A 149 -10.66 20.84 -6.90
CA ALA A 149 -10.16 22.00 -6.16
C ALA A 149 -9.78 21.68 -4.69
N HIS A 150 -10.27 20.58 -4.14
CA HIS A 150 -9.99 20.10 -2.79
C HIS A 150 -8.87 19.05 -2.76
N GLY A 151 -8.27 18.74 -3.93
CA GLY A 151 -7.19 17.77 -4.06
C GLY A 151 -7.64 16.32 -4.17
N LYS A 152 -8.94 16.03 -4.18
CA LYS A 152 -9.48 14.67 -4.32
C LYS A 152 -9.33 14.19 -5.76
N LEU A 153 -8.87 12.97 -5.94
CA LEU A 153 -8.72 12.34 -7.27
C LEU A 153 -10.10 12.15 -7.91
N LEU A 154 -10.28 12.75 -9.08
CA LEU A 154 -11.47 12.55 -9.92
C LEU A 154 -11.21 11.38 -10.86
N ILE A 155 -11.57 10.18 -10.42
CA ILE A 155 -11.51 8.98 -11.26
C ILE A 155 -12.81 8.90 -12.08
N LEU A 156 -12.92 9.75 -13.11
CA LEU A 156 -14.05 9.74 -14.03
C LEU A 156 -13.96 8.61 -15.07
N GLN A 157 -12.75 8.22 -15.44
CA GLN A 157 -12.39 7.06 -16.27
C GLN A 157 -11.00 6.58 -15.85
N GLU A 158 -10.77 5.27 -15.90
CA GLU A 158 -9.44 4.70 -15.65
C GLU A 158 -8.49 5.01 -16.81
N ASN A 159 -7.95 6.22 -16.84
CA ASN A 159 -6.93 6.62 -17.80
C ASN A 159 -5.53 6.22 -17.26
N TYR A 160 -5.07 5.06 -17.65
CA TYR A 160 -3.71 4.63 -17.35
C TYR A 160 -2.74 5.25 -18.36
N SER A 161 -1.68 5.90 -17.88
CA SER A 161 -0.50 6.20 -18.71
C SER A 161 0.30 4.93 -19.00
N GLN A 162 0.24 3.97 -18.06
CA GLN A 162 0.81 2.64 -18.21
C GLN A 162 -0.18 1.60 -17.69
N ILE A 163 -0.61 0.71 -18.58
CA ILE A 163 -1.52 -0.39 -18.21
C ILE A 163 -0.77 -1.40 -17.33
N PRO A 164 -1.33 -1.79 -16.17
CA PRO A 164 -0.70 -2.80 -15.33
C PRO A 164 -0.66 -4.16 -16.04
N VAL A 165 0.48 -4.83 -15.97
CA VAL A 165 0.67 -6.18 -16.52
C VAL A 165 1.01 -7.12 -15.38
N ASN A 166 0.22 -8.19 -15.24
CA ASN A 166 0.48 -9.21 -14.22
C ASN A 166 1.83 -9.90 -14.46
N GLY A 167 2.52 -10.22 -13.38
CA GLY A 167 3.71 -11.05 -13.43
C GLY A 167 3.42 -12.48 -13.93
N ALA A 168 4.46 -13.15 -14.35
CA ALA A 168 4.38 -14.55 -14.79
C ALA A 168 4.12 -15.50 -13.60
N SER A 169 3.53 -16.65 -13.89
CA SER A 169 3.43 -17.76 -12.93
C SER A 169 4.57 -18.74 -13.15
N LEU A 170 5.19 -19.20 -12.07
CA LEU A 170 6.21 -20.24 -12.09
C LEU A 170 5.63 -21.56 -11.59
N GLN A 171 5.81 -22.61 -12.36
CA GLN A 171 5.47 -23.97 -11.94
C GLN A 171 6.72 -24.69 -11.47
N LEU A 172 6.72 -25.11 -10.21
CA LEU A 172 7.83 -25.83 -9.60
C LEU A 172 7.62 -27.35 -9.68
N SER A 173 8.73 -28.10 -9.70
CA SER A 173 8.72 -29.56 -9.64
C SER A 173 8.50 -30.12 -8.23
N ILE A 174 8.41 -29.26 -7.20
CA ILE A 174 8.18 -29.63 -5.80
C ILE A 174 6.81 -30.31 -5.67
N ASP A 175 6.77 -31.41 -4.95
CA ASP A 175 5.55 -32.05 -4.48
C ASP A 175 5.31 -31.64 -3.03
N ALA A 176 4.17 -30.94 -2.78
CA ALA A 176 3.88 -30.38 -1.47
C ALA A 176 3.72 -31.44 -0.38
N SER A 177 3.23 -32.65 -0.74
CA SER A 177 3.05 -33.74 0.22
C SER A 177 4.40 -34.34 0.63
N ILE A 178 5.29 -34.54 -0.34
CA ILE A 178 6.65 -35.05 -0.06
C ILE A 178 7.43 -34.01 0.74
N GLN A 179 7.34 -32.74 0.34
CA GLN A 179 8.01 -31.63 1.04
C GLN A 179 7.59 -31.55 2.52
N HIS A 180 6.30 -31.71 2.79
CA HIS A 180 5.78 -31.69 4.18
C HIS A 180 6.28 -32.88 5.04
N ILE A 181 6.59 -34.02 4.43
CA ILE A 181 7.11 -35.16 5.16
C ILE A 181 8.59 -34.97 5.49
N VAL A 182 9.33 -34.25 4.64
CA VAL A 182 10.78 -34.07 4.73
C VAL A 182 11.18 -32.90 5.65
N GLU A 183 10.30 -31.93 5.85
CA GLU A 183 10.48 -30.81 6.78
C GLU A 183 10.05 -31.15 8.21
#